data_ec7d1e911b030b49c093580c557f6578
#
_entry.id   ec7d1e911b030b49c093580c557f6578
#
_cell.length_a   1.000
_cell.length_b   1.000
_cell.length_c   1.000
_cell.angle_alpha   90.00
_cell.angle_beta   90.00
_cell.angle_gamma   90.00
#
_symmetry.space_group_name_H-M   'P 1'
#
loop_
_entity.id
_entity.type
_entity.pdbx_description
1 polymer ?
#
loop_
_entity_poly.entity_id
_entity_poly.type
_entity_poly.pdbx_seq_one_letter_code
_entity_poly.pdbx_strand_id
1 'polypeptide(L)'
;MCIRDRYNAFKRKLPEHSTFIALCGAITDYMEDRPIASKLLQIYDRQFALINATVLTYNIVGHQRTQDHDYLYYLVDELSESKFPHDIPNTYEFAQIQVGKLAEIISKVKASMKISKNLGHMEVIDSGASGAANFVLGFSGKDVAITYKERVDKGIYAVSVRGSASCKTHLGKLVSIVSSELGGSGGGHDKACGAVVPKDKIRKFVSEMNSRLSK
;
A
#
# COMPACT_ATOMS: atom_id res chain seq x y z
N MET A 1 3.06 16.40 -0.85
CA MET A 1 2.30 16.91 -2.01
C MET A 1 2.01 15.73 -2.91
N CYS A 2 0.73 15.43 -3.15
CA CYS A 2 0.28 14.30 -3.95
C CYS A 2 0.69 14.45 -5.42
N ILE A 3 0.88 13.34 -6.16
CA ILE A 3 1.19 13.34 -7.61
C ILE A 3 0.19 14.20 -8.38
N ARG A 4 -1.09 14.11 -8.04
CA ARG A 4 -2.17 14.92 -8.60
C ARG A 4 -1.91 16.43 -8.48
N ASP A 5 -1.46 16.89 -7.32
CA ASP A 5 -1.27 18.32 -7.06
C ASP A 5 -0.06 18.85 -7.83
N ARG A 6 0.99 18.04 -7.99
CA ARG A 6 2.14 18.34 -8.84
C ARG A 6 1.73 18.42 -10.31
N TYR A 7 0.99 17.42 -10.80
CA TYR A 7 0.48 17.45 -12.17
C TYR A 7 -0.36 18.71 -12.44
N ASN A 8 -1.31 19.05 -11.55
CA ASN A 8 -2.14 20.25 -11.72
C ASN A 8 -1.33 21.55 -11.74
N ALA A 9 -0.27 21.63 -10.94
CA ALA A 9 0.60 22.80 -10.89
C ALA A 9 1.40 23.00 -12.18
N PHE A 10 1.78 21.92 -12.85
CA PHE A 10 2.69 21.96 -14.00
C PHE A 10 2.08 21.54 -15.33
N LYS A 11 0.82 21.10 -15.38
CA LYS A 11 0.16 20.50 -16.56
C LYS A 11 0.30 21.30 -17.87
N ARG A 12 0.43 22.63 -17.79
CA ARG A 12 0.63 23.49 -18.98
C ARG A 12 2.03 23.41 -19.58
N LYS A 13 2.99 22.85 -18.83
CA LYS A 13 4.40 22.71 -19.20
C LYS A 13 4.80 21.26 -19.47
N LEU A 14 3.89 20.32 -19.22
CA LEU A 14 4.15 18.90 -19.36
C LEU A 14 3.66 18.37 -20.71
N PRO A 15 4.35 17.42 -21.34
CA PRO A 15 3.85 16.71 -22.51
C PRO A 15 2.48 16.07 -22.23
N GLU A 16 1.67 15.90 -23.30
CA GLU A 16 0.33 15.29 -23.19
C GLU A 16 0.36 13.92 -22.53
N HIS A 17 1.35 13.11 -22.82
CA HIS A 17 1.58 11.80 -22.25
C HIS A 17 1.68 11.80 -20.70
N SER A 18 2.19 12.89 -20.11
CA SER A 18 2.26 13.05 -18.65
C SER A 18 0.88 12.95 -17.97
N THR A 19 -0.18 13.22 -18.72
CA THR A 19 -1.56 13.05 -18.26
C THR A 19 -1.89 11.59 -17.95
N PHE A 20 -1.41 10.67 -18.80
CA PHE A 20 -1.59 9.24 -18.56
C PHE A 20 -0.78 8.75 -17.35
N ILE A 21 0.45 9.22 -17.20
CA ILE A 21 1.28 8.87 -16.04
C ILE A 21 0.65 9.41 -14.74
N ALA A 22 0.07 10.63 -14.78
CA ALA A 22 -0.68 11.17 -13.65
C ALA A 22 -1.94 10.33 -13.31
N LEU A 23 -2.62 9.77 -14.32
CA LEU A 23 -3.72 8.84 -14.13
C LEU A 23 -3.24 7.54 -13.46
N CYS A 24 -2.14 6.96 -13.93
CA CYS A 24 -1.54 5.78 -13.28
C CYS A 24 -1.25 6.04 -11.80
N GLY A 25 -0.68 7.21 -11.47
CA GLY A 25 -0.45 7.61 -10.08
C GLY A 25 -1.72 7.77 -9.27
N ALA A 26 -2.80 8.31 -9.86
CA ALA A 26 -4.08 8.44 -9.18
C ALA A 26 -4.72 7.07 -8.89
N ILE A 27 -4.66 6.14 -9.83
CA ILE A 27 -5.12 4.75 -9.66
C ILE A 27 -4.34 4.05 -8.53
N THR A 28 -3.02 4.20 -8.51
CA THR A 28 -2.15 3.62 -7.49
C THR A 28 -2.49 4.11 -6.08
N ASP A 29 -2.91 5.37 -5.96
CA ASP A 29 -3.31 6.01 -4.71
C ASP A 29 -4.81 5.78 -4.38
N TYR A 30 -5.53 4.95 -5.12
CA TYR A 30 -6.97 4.71 -4.98
C TYR A 30 -7.80 6.01 -5.08
N MET A 31 -7.44 6.88 -6.00
CA MET A 31 -8.06 8.19 -6.22
C MET A 31 -8.73 8.32 -7.60
N GLU A 32 -9.09 7.21 -8.23
CA GLU A 32 -9.73 7.17 -9.54
C GLU A 32 -11.14 7.79 -9.56
N ASP A 33 -11.79 7.89 -8.42
CA ASP A 33 -13.09 8.57 -8.24
C ASP A 33 -12.99 10.10 -8.27
N ARG A 34 -11.79 10.66 -8.19
CA ARG A 34 -11.60 12.10 -8.21
C ARG A 34 -11.89 12.70 -9.60
N PRO A 35 -12.44 13.92 -9.66
CA PRO A 35 -12.96 14.50 -10.92
C PRO A 35 -12.01 14.46 -12.11
N ILE A 36 -10.69 14.67 -11.87
CA ILE A 36 -9.69 14.66 -12.95
C ILE A 36 -9.41 13.22 -13.39
N ALA A 37 -9.16 12.30 -12.46
CA ALA A 37 -8.89 10.91 -12.79
C ALA A 37 -10.11 10.25 -13.46
N SER A 38 -11.31 10.51 -12.96
CA SER A 38 -12.57 10.04 -13.57
C SER A 38 -12.75 10.53 -15.03
N LYS A 39 -12.40 11.79 -15.33
CA LYS A 39 -12.41 12.29 -16.71
C LYS A 39 -11.37 11.61 -17.59
N LEU A 40 -10.18 11.36 -17.07
CA LEU A 40 -9.12 10.68 -17.81
C LEU A 40 -9.47 9.21 -18.10
N LEU A 41 -10.16 8.53 -17.19
CA LEU A 41 -10.68 7.18 -17.41
C LEU A 41 -11.78 7.10 -18.47
N GLN A 42 -12.38 8.23 -18.87
CA GLN A 42 -13.28 8.29 -20.02
C GLN A 42 -12.52 8.40 -21.34
N ILE A 43 -11.29 8.91 -21.32
CA ILE A 43 -10.43 9.05 -22.50
C ILE A 43 -9.65 7.76 -22.75
N TYR A 44 -9.04 7.24 -21.69
CA TYR A 44 -8.29 5.98 -21.72
C TYR A 44 -9.21 4.85 -21.28
N ASP A 45 -9.17 3.74 -21.99
CA ASP A 45 -9.86 2.53 -21.55
C ASP A 45 -9.47 2.16 -20.11
N ARG A 46 -10.47 1.85 -19.28
CA ARG A 46 -10.24 1.60 -17.87
C ARG A 46 -9.30 0.40 -17.61
N GLN A 47 -9.46 -0.67 -18.40
CA GLN A 47 -8.61 -1.85 -18.23
C GLN A 47 -7.17 -1.57 -18.65
N PHE A 48 -6.99 -0.83 -19.75
CA PHE A 48 -5.67 -0.36 -20.18
C PHE A 48 -5.00 0.51 -19.14
N ALA A 49 -5.72 1.46 -18.52
CA ALA A 49 -5.18 2.31 -17.47
C ALA A 49 -4.80 1.51 -16.21
N LEU A 50 -5.64 0.56 -15.79
CA LEU A 50 -5.39 -0.28 -14.61
C LEU A 50 -4.17 -1.18 -14.78
N ILE A 51 -4.00 -1.81 -15.95
CA ILE A 51 -2.84 -2.67 -16.19
C ILE A 51 -1.54 -1.87 -16.20
N ASN A 52 -1.53 -0.70 -16.84
CA ASN A 52 -0.35 0.18 -16.85
C ASN A 52 0.00 0.73 -15.46
N ALA A 53 -0.99 1.15 -14.68
CA ALA A 53 -0.80 1.57 -13.30
C ALA A 53 -0.23 0.43 -12.44
N THR A 54 -0.70 -0.80 -12.65
CA THR A 54 -0.20 -1.99 -11.95
C THR A 54 1.24 -2.32 -12.33
N VAL A 55 1.55 -2.32 -13.64
CA VAL A 55 2.91 -2.54 -14.15
C VAL A 55 3.87 -1.53 -13.55
N LEU A 56 3.53 -0.24 -13.62
CA LEU A 56 4.35 0.84 -13.07
C LEU A 56 4.57 0.68 -11.56
N THR A 57 3.49 0.46 -10.81
CA THR A 57 3.54 0.32 -9.35
C THR A 57 4.43 -0.84 -8.91
N TYR A 58 4.29 -2.00 -9.54
CA TYR A 58 5.07 -3.16 -9.14
C TYR A 58 6.54 -3.03 -9.48
N ASN A 59 6.89 -2.37 -10.58
CA ASN A 59 8.27 -2.04 -10.89
C ASN A 59 8.84 -1.07 -9.84
N ILE A 60 8.17 0.03 -9.55
CA ILE A 60 8.63 1.00 -8.54
C ILE A 60 8.80 0.32 -7.18
N VAL A 61 7.78 -0.34 -6.67
CA VAL A 61 7.81 -0.95 -5.32
C VAL A 61 8.81 -2.11 -5.25
N GLY A 62 8.94 -2.88 -6.31
CA GLY A 62 9.88 -4.00 -6.37
C GLY A 62 11.33 -3.52 -6.30
N HIS A 63 11.72 -2.58 -7.15
CA HIS A 63 13.08 -2.05 -7.21
C HIS A 63 13.42 -1.15 -6.01
N GLN A 64 12.47 -0.41 -5.44
CA GLN A 64 12.67 0.26 -4.16
C GLN A 64 13.05 -0.69 -3.02
N ARG A 65 12.47 -1.88 -2.96
CA ARG A 65 12.78 -2.88 -1.94
C ARG A 65 14.18 -3.45 -2.05
N THR A 66 14.71 -3.51 -3.25
CA THR A 66 16.09 -3.96 -3.53
C THR A 66 17.08 -2.82 -3.56
N GLN A 67 16.63 -1.57 -3.36
CA GLN A 67 17.44 -0.34 -3.42
C GLN A 67 18.07 -0.14 -4.81
N ASP A 68 17.43 -0.65 -5.85
CA ASP A 68 17.86 -0.49 -7.24
C ASP A 68 17.42 0.88 -7.78
N HIS A 69 18.18 1.90 -7.40
CA HIS A 69 17.90 3.28 -7.76
C HIS A 69 18.17 3.53 -9.25
N ASP A 70 19.14 2.85 -9.84
CA ASP A 70 19.52 3.02 -11.25
C ASP A 70 18.37 2.62 -12.16
N TYR A 71 17.70 1.50 -11.85
CA TYR A 71 16.50 1.12 -12.57
C TYR A 71 15.34 2.11 -12.39
N LEU A 72 15.18 2.69 -11.21
CA LEU A 72 14.13 3.68 -10.99
C LEU A 72 14.39 4.96 -11.79
N TYR A 73 15.63 5.40 -11.94
CA TYR A 73 15.98 6.51 -12.83
C TYR A 73 15.74 6.16 -14.30
N TYR A 74 16.19 4.98 -14.74
CA TYR A 74 15.91 4.48 -16.08
C TYR A 74 14.39 4.49 -16.38
N LEU A 75 13.57 4.03 -15.44
CA LEU A 75 12.12 4.02 -15.60
C LEU A 75 11.54 5.45 -15.78
N VAL A 76 12.07 6.42 -15.04
CA VAL A 76 11.66 7.83 -15.18
C VAL A 76 12.05 8.38 -16.56
N ASP A 77 13.26 8.09 -17.03
CA ASP A 77 13.75 8.54 -18.33
C ASP A 77 12.88 7.95 -19.46
N GLU A 78 12.61 6.65 -19.45
CA GLU A 78 11.76 5.99 -20.43
C GLU A 78 10.33 6.56 -20.45
N LEU A 79 9.75 6.81 -19.29
CA LEU A 79 8.42 7.44 -19.18
C LEU A 79 8.43 8.89 -19.69
N SER A 80 9.54 9.62 -19.57
CA SER A 80 9.65 10.99 -20.08
C SER A 80 9.68 11.05 -21.60
N GLU A 81 10.11 9.98 -22.28
CA GLU A 81 10.09 9.79 -23.72
C GLU A 81 8.71 9.39 -24.29
N SER A 82 7.66 9.53 -23.52
CA SER A 82 6.28 9.24 -23.91
C SER A 82 5.97 7.76 -24.14
N LYS A 83 6.71 6.83 -23.51
CA LYS A 83 6.40 5.41 -23.50
C LYS A 83 5.32 5.08 -22.46
N PHE A 84 4.47 4.14 -22.76
CA PHE A 84 3.60 3.58 -21.74
C PHE A 84 4.36 2.61 -20.84
N PRO A 85 3.96 2.45 -19.57
CA PRO A 85 4.65 1.52 -18.67
C PRO A 85 4.87 0.11 -19.20
N HIS A 86 3.91 -0.42 -19.98
CA HIS A 86 4.03 -1.76 -20.56
C HIS A 86 4.96 -1.85 -21.78
N ASP A 87 5.29 -0.72 -22.44
CA ASP A 87 6.22 -0.67 -23.57
C ASP A 87 7.69 -0.62 -23.14
N ILE A 88 7.94 -0.34 -21.86
CA ILE A 88 9.30 -0.30 -21.32
C ILE A 88 9.79 -1.75 -21.14
N PRO A 89 10.96 -2.11 -21.68
CA PRO A 89 11.46 -3.48 -21.64
C PRO A 89 11.46 -4.08 -20.22
N ASN A 90 11.03 -5.33 -20.11
CA ASN A 90 11.00 -6.15 -18.89
C ASN A 90 10.02 -5.68 -17.79
N THR A 91 9.31 -4.56 -17.94
CA THR A 91 8.38 -4.07 -16.91
C THR A 91 7.19 -5.00 -16.72
N TYR A 92 6.68 -5.57 -17.81
CA TYR A 92 5.53 -6.46 -17.78
C TYR A 92 5.88 -7.80 -17.12
N GLU A 93 7.01 -8.39 -17.51
CA GLU A 93 7.52 -9.64 -16.93
C GLU A 93 7.80 -9.48 -15.43
N PHE A 94 8.41 -8.37 -15.04
CA PHE A 94 8.66 -8.09 -13.64
C PHE A 94 7.36 -7.94 -12.85
N ALA A 95 6.37 -7.24 -13.40
CA ALA A 95 5.05 -7.11 -12.77
C ALA A 95 4.37 -8.48 -12.62
N GLN A 96 4.47 -9.37 -13.62
CA GLN A 96 3.94 -10.74 -13.56
C GLN A 96 4.54 -11.53 -12.39
N ILE A 97 5.86 -11.43 -12.17
CA ILE A 97 6.53 -12.05 -11.02
C ILE A 97 5.95 -11.50 -9.69
N GLN A 98 5.73 -10.18 -9.60
CA GLN A 98 5.16 -9.58 -8.39
C GLN A 98 3.71 -10.03 -8.15
N VAL A 99 2.90 -10.20 -9.20
CA VAL A 99 1.54 -10.78 -9.10
C VAL A 99 1.59 -12.21 -8.56
N GLY A 100 2.54 -13.04 -9.02
CA GLY A 100 2.76 -14.38 -8.48
C GLY A 100 3.03 -14.36 -6.97
N LYS A 101 3.89 -13.46 -6.50
CA LYS A 101 4.16 -13.29 -5.05
C LYS A 101 2.91 -12.87 -4.27
N LEU A 102 2.02 -12.07 -4.85
CA LEU A 102 0.75 -11.71 -4.21
C LEU A 102 -0.19 -12.92 -4.08
N ALA A 103 -0.25 -13.80 -5.05
CA ALA A 103 -1.02 -15.03 -4.98
C ALA A 103 -0.55 -15.93 -3.81
N GLU A 104 0.76 -16.02 -3.60
CA GLU A 104 1.32 -16.71 -2.43
C GLU A 104 0.91 -16.04 -1.12
N ILE A 105 0.94 -14.70 -1.05
CA ILE A 105 0.50 -13.94 0.13
C ILE A 105 -0.98 -14.23 0.42
N ILE A 106 -1.85 -14.25 -0.60
CA ILE A 106 -3.28 -14.57 -0.45
C ILE A 106 -3.45 -15.95 0.19
N SER A 107 -2.73 -16.96 -0.29
CA SER A 107 -2.79 -18.31 0.26
C SER A 107 -2.36 -18.37 1.72
N LYS A 108 -1.25 -17.68 2.06
CA LYS A 108 -0.76 -17.57 3.45
C LYS A 108 -1.75 -16.84 4.36
N VAL A 109 -2.37 -15.76 3.88
CA VAL A 109 -3.38 -15.02 4.65
C VAL A 109 -4.56 -15.92 4.97
N LYS A 110 -5.12 -16.62 3.98
CA LYS A 110 -6.25 -17.53 4.20
C LYS A 110 -5.94 -18.63 5.21
N ALA A 111 -4.70 -19.15 5.22
CA ALA A 111 -4.28 -20.23 6.11
C ALA A 111 -3.98 -19.77 7.54
N SER A 112 -3.54 -18.54 7.76
CA SER A 112 -2.89 -18.13 9.01
C SER A 112 -3.49 -16.89 9.68
N MET A 113 -4.41 -16.17 9.03
CA MET A 113 -5.04 -15.02 9.67
C MET A 113 -5.89 -15.43 10.85
N LYS A 114 -5.93 -14.56 11.86
CA LYS A 114 -6.77 -14.68 13.04
C LYS A 114 -7.80 -13.56 13.04
N ILE A 115 -9.01 -13.89 13.50
CA ILE A 115 -10.11 -12.93 13.57
C ILE A 115 -10.44 -12.71 15.04
N SER A 116 -10.34 -11.45 15.45
CA SER A 116 -10.80 -10.96 16.75
C SER A 116 -12.18 -10.29 16.62
N LYS A 117 -12.74 -9.82 17.73
CA LYS A 117 -14.06 -9.18 17.74
C LYS A 117 -14.17 -8.04 16.72
N ASN A 118 -13.17 -7.14 16.65
CA ASN A 118 -13.22 -5.90 15.88
C ASN A 118 -12.17 -5.79 14.77
N LEU A 119 -11.24 -6.74 14.69
CA LEU A 119 -10.17 -6.71 13.68
C LEU A 119 -9.72 -8.11 13.24
N GLY A 120 -9.19 -8.20 12.01
CA GLY A 120 -8.38 -9.32 11.56
C GLY A 120 -6.89 -9.05 11.80
N HIS A 121 -6.11 -10.08 12.10
CA HIS A 121 -4.68 -9.89 12.26
C HIS A 121 -3.86 -11.12 11.87
N MET A 122 -2.59 -10.89 11.52
CA MET A 122 -1.66 -11.94 11.11
C MET A 122 -0.21 -11.52 11.34
N GLU A 123 0.61 -12.48 11.78
CA GLU A 123 2.05 -12.35 11.70
C GLU A 123 2.53 -12.69 10.30
N VAL A 124 3.44 -11.87 9.74
CA VAL A 124 4.00 -12.07 8.41
C VAL A 124 5.49 -12.36 8.55
N ILE A 125 5.93 -13.50 8.06
CA ILE A 125 7.33 -13.93 8.14
C ILE A 125 8.14 -13.29 6.99
N ASP A 126 7.57 -13.30 5.78
CA ASP A 126 8.24 -12.83 4.56
C ASP A 126 8.07 -11.33 4.29
N SER A 127 8.65 -10.83 3.21
CA SER A 127 8.42 -9.48 2.71
C SER A 127 6.96 -9.30 2.24
N GLY A 128 6.34 -8.16 2.52
CA GLY A 128 4.99 -7.84 2.03
C GLY A 128 3.94 -7.58 3.11
N ALA A 129 4.35 -7.27 4.34
CA ALA A 129 3.43 -7.03 5.46
C ALA A 129 2.31 -6.04 5.14
N SER A 130 2.60 -4.92 4.46
CA SER A 130 1.58 -3.93 4.08
C SER A 130 0.60 -4.45 3.03
N GLY A 131 1.07 -5.25 2.07
CA GLY A 131 0.20 -5.91 1.07
C GLY A 131 -0.69 -6.97 1.73
N ALA A 132 -0.14 -7.76 2.63
CA ALA A 132 -0.91 -8.75 3.39
C ALA A 132 -2.03 -8.11 4.22
N ALA A 133 -1.83 -6.90 4.76
CA ALA A 133 -2.84 -6.20 5.54
C ALA A 133 -4.13 -5.90 4.76
N ASN A 134 -4.03 -5.59 3.46
CA ASN A 134 -5.20 -5.39 2.61
C ASN A 134 -5.98 -6.70 2.40
N PHE A 135 -5.28 -7.83 2.23
CA PHE A 135 -5.92 -9.13 2.10
C PHE A 135 -6.55 -9.60 3.43
N VAL A 136 -5.87 -9.38 4.57
CA VAL A 136 -6.45 -9.65 5.89
C VAL A 136 -7.71 -8.82 6.09
N LEU A 137 -7.71 -7.54 5.69
CA LEU A 137 -8.89 -6.68 5.75
C LEU A 137 -10.05 -7.28 4.94
N GLY A 138 -9.81 -7.62 3.68
CA GLY A 138 -10.82 -8.18 2.79
C GLY A 138 -11.37 -9.53 3.25
N PHE A 139 -10.48 -10.45 3.64
CA PHE A 139 -10.92 -11.82 4.01
C PHE A 139 -11.46 -11.95 5.43
N SER A 140 -11.09 -11.06 6.36
CA SER A 140 -11.59 -11.13 7.73
C SER A 140 -13.03 -10.66 7.89
N GLY A 141 -13.56 -9.89 6.93
CA GLY A 141 -14.85 -9.23 7.05
C GLY A 141 -14.93 -8.20 8.18
N LYS A 142 -13.75 -7.69 8.63
CA LYS A 142 -13.65 -6.66 9.69
C LYS A 142 -13.27 -5.32 9.08
N ASP A 143 -13.62 -4.25 9.78
CA ASP A 143 -13.28 -2.89 9.35
C ASP A 143 -11.81 -2.52 9.57
N VAL A 144 -11.06 -3.33 10.31
CA VAL A 144 -9.64 -3.09 10.59
C VAL A 144 -8.84 -4.37 10.44
N ALA A 145 -7.67 -4.25 9.83
CA ALA A 145 -6.68 -5.32 9.75
C ALA A 145 -5.33 -4.88 10.28
N ILE A 146 -4.65 -5.78 10.96
CA ILE A 146 -3.29 -5.58 11.48
C ILE A 146 -2.41 -6.70 10.98
N THR A 147 -1.30 -6.37 10.33
CA THR A 147 -0.21 -7.31 10.08
C THR A 147 1.04 -6.84 10.78
N TYR A 148 1.84 -7.77 11.26
CA TYR A 148 3.08 -7.45 11.95
C TYR A 148 4.18 -8.40 11.54
N LYS A 149 5.39 -7.84 11.39
CA LYS A 149 6.59 -8.57 10.99
C LYS A 149 7.70 -8.32 12.01
N GLU A 150 8.29 -9.39 12.51
CA GLU A 150 9.43 -9.30 13.41
C GLU A 150 10.66 -8.73 12.67
N ARG A 151 11.35 -7.82 13.34
CA ARG A 151 12.67 -7.33 13.02
C ARG A 151 13.61 -7.86 14.09
N VAL A 152 14.13 -9.07 13.86
CA VAL A 152 14.92 -9.83 14.84
C VAL A 152 16.15 -9.04 15.28
N ASP A 153 16.83 -8.39 14.33
CA ASP A 153 18.01 -7.54 14.53
C ASP A 153 17.76 -6.36 15.49
N LYS A 154 16.51 -5.93 15.61
CA LYS A 154 16.12 -4.76 16.41
C LYS A 154 15.24 -5.10 17.63
N GLY A 155 14.87 -6.34 17.82
CA GLY A 155 13.98 -6.76 18.90
C GLY A 155 12.59 -6.13 18.87
N ILE A 156 12.08 -5.79 17.70
CA ILE A 156 10.81 -5.09 17.50
C ILE A 156 9.94 -5.78 16.44
N TYR A 157 8.65 -5.42 16.43
CA TYR A 157 7.75 -5.68 15.31
C TYR A 157 7.47 -4.40 14.52
N ALA A 158 7.61 -4.49 13.21
CA ALA A 158 7.05 -3.52 12.28
C ALA A 158 5.59 -3.89 12.00
N VAL A 159 4.68 -2.97 12.27
CA VAL A 159 3.23 -3.17 12.19
C VAL A 159 2.65 -2.36 11.05
N SER A 160 1.75 -2.96 10.27
CA SER A 160 0.92 -2.28 9.28
C SER A 160 -0.55 -2.42 9.66
N VAL A 161 -1.27 -1.32 9.64
CA VAL A 161 -2.70 -1.26 9.95
C VAL A 161 -3.45 -0.69 8.75
N ARG A 162 -4.56 -1.34 8.41
CA ARG A 162 -5.47 -0.89 7.34
C ARG A 162 -6.89 -0.84 7.86
N GLY A 163 -7.62 0.18 7.42
CA GLY A 163 -9.04 0.35 7.70
C GLY A 163 -9.86 0.35 6.41
N SER A 164 -11.05 -0.24 6.47
CA SER A 164 -12.05 -0.14 5.41
C SER A 164 -12.58 1.29 5.27
N ALA A 165 -13.30 1.57 4.18
CA ALA A 165 -13.98 2.85 4.01
C ALA A 165 -15.03 3.10 5.11
N SER A 166 -15.68 2.05 5.62
CA SER A 166 -16.67 2.09 6.70
C SER A 166 -16.08 2.29 8.10
N CYS A 167 -14.80 2.07 8.30
CA CYS A 167 -14.12 2.30 9.57
C CYS A 167 -14.24 3.77 9.99
N LYS A 168 -14.94 4.08 11.08
CA LYS A 168 -15.14 5.45 11.57
C LYS A 168 -13.99 5.97 12.41
N THR A 169 -13.12 5.08 12.91
CA THR A 169 -11.98 5.42 13.76
C THR A 169 -10.83 5.99 12.92
N HIS A 170 -10.24 7.07 13.38
CA HIS A 170 -9.00 7.58 12.84
C HIS A 170 -7.83 6.70 13.31
N LEU A 171 -7.48 5.68 12.52
CA LEU A 171 -6.50 4.65 12.91
C LEU A 171 -5.12 5.22 13.21
N GLY A 172 -4.65 6.23 12.46
CA GLY A 172 -3.34 6.85 12.70
C GLY A 172 -3.22 7.42 14.12
N LYS A 173 -4.26 8.07 14.64
CA LYS A 173 -4.28 8.58 16.04
C LYS A 173 -4.31 7.43 17.05
N LEU A 174 -5.17 6.43 16.83
CA LEU A 174 -5.28 5.28 17.72
C LEU A 174 -3.97 4.50 17.80
N VAL A 175 -3.36 4.22 16.64
CA VAL A 175 -2.05 3.53 16.55
C VAL A 175 -0.96 4.32 17.28
N SER A 176 -0.92 5.65 17.10
CA SER A 176 0.06 6.51 17.79
C SER A 176 -0.07 6.39 19.31
N ILE A 177 -1.29 6.46 19.83
CA ILE A 177 -1.54 6.35 21.28
C ILE A 177 -1.12 4.97 21.79
N VAL A 178 -1.65 3.90 21.19
CA VAL A 178 -1.42 2.53 21.67
C VAL A 178 0.05 2.13 21.55
N SER A 179 0.73 2.50 20.46
CA SER A 179 2.16 2.18 20.32
C SER A 179 3.01 2.91 21.35
N SER A 180 2.74 4.21 21.60
CA SER A 180 3.49 5.01 22.60
C SER A 180 3.30 4.50 24.02
N GLU A 181 2.09 4.09 24.41
CA GLU A 181 1.81 3.49 25.73
C GLU A 181 2.58 2.16 25.96
N LEU A 182 3.00 1.49 24.87
CA LEU A 182 3.72 0.24 24.92
C LEU A 182 5.24 0.40 24.70
N GLY A 183 5.73 1.65 24.69
CA GLY A 183 7.15 1.95 24.50
C GLY A 183 7.60 1.87 23.03
N GLY A 184 6.66 1.88 22.10
CA GLY A 184 6.90 1.94 20.67
C GLY A 184 6.61 3.32 20.09
N SER A 185 6.44 3.38 18.78
CA SER A 185 6.03 4.58 18.05
C SER A 185 5.16 4.20 16.86
N GLY A 186 4.27 5.09 16.43
CA GLY A 186 3.41 4.83 15.30
C GLY A 186 2.56 6.02 14.93
N GLY A 187 1.78 5.86 13.84
CA GLY A 187 0.90 6.88 13.32
C GLY A 187 0.65 6.70 11.83
N GLY A 188 0.12 7.73 11.20
CA GLY A 188 -0.20 7.76 9.77
C GLY A 188 -1.57 8.34 9.49
N HIS A 189 -2.14 7.93 8.36
CA HIS A 189 -3.45 8.40 7.91
C HIS A 189 -4.60 7.69 8.65
N ASP A 190 -5.81 8.14 8.40
CA ASP A 190 -7.01 7.61 9.04
C ASP A 190 -7.29 6.14 8.69
N LYS A 191 -6.93 5.68 7.48
CA LYS A 191 -7.16 4.31 6.98
C LYS A 191 -5.88 3.49 6.72
N ALA A 192 -4.72 4.13 6.73
CA ALA A 192 -3.44 3.48 6.45
C ALA A 192 -2.37 4.04 7.38
N CYS A 193 -1.90 3.22 8.30
CA CYS A 193 -0.92 3.63 9.30
C CYS A 193 -0.01 2.45 9.68
N GLY A 194 1.03 2.76 10.43
CA GLY A 194 2.02 1.79 10.87
C GLY A 194 2.57 2.10 12.25
N ALA A 195 3.22 1.11 12.84
CA ALA A 195 3.88 1.27 14.11
C ALA A 195 5.15 0.42 14.19
N VAL A 196 5.99 0.79 15.13
CA VAL A 196 7.07 -0.04 15.65
C VAL A 196 6.75 -0.35 17.11
N VAL A 197 6.73 -1.64 17.46
CA VAL A 197 6.33 -2.10 18.79
C VAL A 197 7.40 -3.05 19.33
N PRO A 198 7.81 -2.96 20.61
CA PRO A 198 8.72 -3.92 21.21
C PRO A 198 8.21 -5.36 21.07
N LYS A 199 9.13 -6.31 20.87
CA LYS A 199 8.80 -7.72 20.56
C LYS A 199 7.86 -8.34 21.61
N ASP A 200 8.13 -8.13 22.88
CA ASP A 200 7.34 -8.66 24.00
C ASP A 200 5.96 -8.00 24.14
N LYS A 201 5.69 -6.89 23.45
CA LYS A 201 4.44 -6.11 23.55
C LYS A 201 3.47 -6.33 22.38
N ILE A 202 3.85 -7.06 21.33
CA ILE A 202 3.01 -7.17 20.11
C ILE A 202 1.62 -7.75 20.41
N ARG A 203 1.52 -8.77 21.25
CA ARG A 203 0.22 -9.37 21.60
C ARG A 203 -0.66 -8.36 22.35
N LYS A 204 -0.06 -7.58 23.25
CA LYS A 204 -0.75 -6.52 23.98
C LYS A 204 -1.20 -5.40 23.03
N PHE A 205 -0.35 -5.01 22.07
CA PHE A 205 -0.74 -4.04 21.03
C PHE A 205 -2.00 -4.47 20.26
N VAL A 206 -2.02 -5.71 19.74
CA VAL A 206 -3.18 -6.24 19.02
C VAL A 206 -4.43 -6.27 19.91
N SER A 207 -4.30 -6.66 21.17
CA SER A 207 -5.40 -6.69 22.15
C SER A 207 -5.95 -5.29 22.45
N GLU A 208 -5.08 -4.32 22.72
CA GLU A 208 -5.47 -2.92 22.96
C GLU A 208 -6.16 -2.29 21.75
N MET A 209 -5.61 -2.51 20.54
CA MET A 209 -6.26 -2.08 19.30
C MET A 209 -7.65 -2.67 19.17
N ASN A 210 -7.81 -3.99 19.37
CA ASN A 210 -9.09 -4.65 19.30
C ASN A 210 -10.11 -4.11 20.33
N SER A 211 -9.68 -3.83 21.54
CA SER A 211 -10.51 -3.29 22.62
C SER A 211 -11.00 -1.88 22.34
N ARG A 212 -10.10 -0.99 21.85
CA ARG A 212 -10.41 0.43 21.63
C ARG A 212 -11.20 0.69 20.34
N LEU A 213 -11.22 -0.24 19.41
CA LEU A 213 -12.09 -0.19 18.22
C LEU A 213 -13.56 -0.44 18.54
N SER A 214 -13.90 -0.89 19.75
CA SER A 214 -15.29 -1.17 20.20
C SER A 214 -15.99 0.06 20.76
N LYS A 215 -15.28 1.15 20.91
CA LYS A 215 -15.80 2.40 21.46
C LYS A 215 -16.02 3.43 20.36
#